data_9804b0966150f7af4b15bcdec9d3ecf3
#
_entry.id   9804b0966150f7af4b15bcdec9d3ecf3
#
_cell.length_a   1.000
_cell.length_b   1.000
_cell.length_c   1.000
_cell.angle_alpha   90.00
_cell.angle_beta   90.00
_cell.angle_gamma   90.00
#
_symmetry.space_group_name_H-M   'P 1'
#
loop_
_entity.id
_entity.type
_entity.pdbx_description
1 polymer ?
#
loop_
_entity_poly.entity_id
_entity_poly.type
_entity_poly.pdbx_seq_one_letter_code
_entity_poly.pdbx_strand_id
1 'polypeptide(L)'
;MKVGIADTMFARVNMGKIAEEIVKDSKEKAQIERYTVPGFKDLPVACKKLFEEFNCDIVVALGWVGKEDIDELCAHEANLGLIQAELMTNKHILKIFFHENYLKTTNHSIL
;
A
#
# COMPACT_ATOMS: atom_id res chain seq x y z
N MET A 1 7.94 -13.94 -11.58
CA MET A 1 7.97 -12.73 -10.74
C MET A 1 7.03 -12.90 -9.56
N LYS A 2 7.42 -12.39 -8.41
CA LYS A 2 6.61 -12.44 -7.20
C LYS A 2 6.26 -11.03 -6.76
N VAL A 3 4.96 -10.76 -6.63
CA VAL A 3 4.42 -9.45 -6.25
C VAL A 3 3.92 -9.50 -4.82
N GLY A 4 4.43 -8.61 -3.98
CA GLY A 4 3.96 -8.45 -2.62
C GLY A 4 2.90 -7.35 -2.57
N ILE A 5 1.82 -7.60 -1.82
CA ILE A 5 0.76 -6.62 -1.61
C ILE A 5 0.61 -6.43 -0.11
N ALA A 6 1.02 -5.27 0.38
CA ALA A 6 0.84 -4.88 1.78
C ALA A 6 -0.37 -3.95 1.86
N ASP A 7 -1.37 -4.32 2.65
CA ASP A 7 -2.57 -3.51 2.79
C ASP A 7 -2.99 -3.39 4.25
N THR A 8 -3.98 -2.55 4.51
CA THR A 8 -4.43 -2.27 5.87
C THR A 8 -5.86 -2.74 6.10
N MET A 9 -6.15 -3.11 7.35
CA MET A 9 -7.51 -3.44 7.77
C MET A 9 -8.40 -2.20 7.79
N PHE A 10 -7.82 -1.05 8.11
CA PHE A 10 -8.53 0.22 8.10
C PHE A 10 -8.69 0.70 6.66
N ALA A 11 -9.84 0.41 6.09
CA ALA A 11 -10.18 0.83 4.72
C ALA A 11 -11.69 0.65 4.51
N ARG A 12 -12.27 1.48 3.65
CA ARG A 12 -13.70 1.37 3.30
C ARG A 12 -13.94 0.36 2.18
N VAL A 13 -12.90 0.00 1.45
CA VAL A 13 -12.96 -1.04 0.41
C VAL A 13 -11.75 -1.96 0.57
N ASN A 14 -11.88 -3.18 0.10
CA ASN A 14 -10.78 -4.15 0.14
C ASN A 14 -9.83 -3.89 -1.02
N MET A 15 -8.90 -2.94 -0.81
CA MET A 15 -7.93 -2.54 -1.83
C MET A 15 -7.00 -3.67 -2.22
N GLY A 16 -6.61 -4.50 -1.24
CA GLY A 16 -5.72 -5.64 -1.49
C GLY A 16 -6.34 -6.65 -2.43
N LYS A 17 -7.64 -6.92 -2.27
CA LYS A 17 -8.36 -7.83 -3.17
C LYS A 17 -8.40 -7.29 -4.60
N ILE A 18 -8.65 -5.99 -4.74
CA ILE A 18 -8.65 -5.34 -6.06
C ILE A 18 -7.28 -5.48 -6.72
N ALA A 19 -6.21 -5.20 -5.96
CA ALA A 19 -4.84 -5.34 -6.46
C ALA A 19 -4.54 -6.79 -6.87
N GLU A 20 -4.95 -7.76 -6.06
CA GLU A 20 -4.77 -9.18 -6.41
C GLU A 20 -5.45 -9.52 -7.73
N GLU A 21 -6.69 -9.05 -7.92
CA GLU A 21 -7.44 -9.32 -9.14
C GLU A 21 -6.76 -8.70 -10.38
N ILE A 22 -6.25 -7.48 -10.24
CA ILE A 22 -5.52 -6.82 -11.33
C ILE A 22 -4.29 -7.62 -11.73
N VAL A 23 -3.52 -8.08 -10.75
CA VAL A 23 -2.31 -8.87 -11.01
C VAL A 23 -2.67 -10.21 -11.65
N LYS A 24 -3.72 -10.88 -11.18
CA LYS A 24 -4.15 -12.17 -11.72
C LYS A 24 -4.65 -12.04 -13.16
N ASP A 25 -5.28 -10.92 -13.50
CA ASP A 25 -5.81 -10.67 -14.84
C ASP A 25 -4.73 -10.21 -15.81
N SER A 26 -3.53 -9.89 -15.33
CA SER A 26 -2.44 -9.50 -16.19
C SER A 26 -1.95 -10.69 -17.04
N LYS A 27 -1.37 -10.38 -18.20
CA LYS A 27 -0.84 -11.41 -19.09
C LYS A 27 0.39 -12.11 -18.52
N GLU A 28 1.07 -11.49 -17.58
CA GLU A 28 2.22 -12.07 -16.93
C GLU A 28 1.78 -12.93 -15.75
N LYS A 29 2.30 -14.15 -15.68
CA LYS A 29 2.05 -15.03 -14.55
C LYS A 29 2.91 -14.58 -13.38
N ALA A 30 2.29 -13.97 -12.38
CA ALA A 30 2.97 -13.54 -11.17
C ALA A 30 2.43 -14.31 -9.97
N GLN A 31 3.32 -14.67 -9.06
CA GLN A 31 2.93 -15.15 -7.74
C GLN A 31 2.59 -13.95 -6.87
N ILE A 32 1.62 -14.10 -6.00
CA ILE A 32 1.16 -13.02 -5.12
C ILE A 32 1.36 -13.43 -3.67
N GLU A 33 1.97 -12.53 -2.90
CA GLU A 33 2.05 -12.65 -1.45
C GLU A 33 1.36 -11.43 -0.84
N ARG A 34 0.27 -11.65 -0.09
CA ARG A 34 -0.46 -10.56 0.54
C ARG A 34 -0.17 -10.53 2.03
N TYR A 35 0.05 -9.33 2.57
CA TYR A 35 0.33 -9.10 3.98
C TYR A 35 -0.57 -7.95 4.46
N THR A 36 -1.59 -8.29 5.25
CA THR A 36 -2.55 -7.30 5.76
C THR A 36 -2.18 -6.91 7.19
N VAL A 37 -2.08 -5.62 7.45
CA VAL A 37 -1.71 -5.06 8.75
C VAL A 37 -2.83 -4.17 9.28
N PRO A 38 -2.86 -3.88 10.61
CA PRO A 38 -3.95 -3.07 11.18
C PRO A 38 -4.05 -1.66 10.60
N GLY A 39 -2.93 -0.96 10.46
CA GLY A 39 -2.92 0.42 10.00
C GLY A 39 -1.67 0.74 9.18
N PHE A 40 -1.66 1.90 8.51
CA PHE A 40 -0.59 2.20 7.57
C PHE A 40 0.78 2.42 8.23
N LYS A 41 0.87 2.67 9.53
CA LYS A 41 2.17 2.74 10.22
C LYS A 41 2.88 1.39 10.29
N ASP A 42 2.14 0.29 10.10
CA ASP A 42 2.70 -1.05 10.07
C ASP A 42 3.17 -1.46 8.66
N LEU A 43 2.85 -0.67 7.65
CA LEU A 43 3.21 -0.98 6.27
C LEU A 43 4.73 -1.05 6.03
N PRO A 44 5.57 -0.18 6.63
CA PRO A 44 7.00 -0.25 6.38
C PRO A 44 7.62 -1.61 6.73
N VAL A 45 7.28 -2.16 7.88
CA VAL A 45 7.78 -3.47 8.30
C VAL A 45 7.23 -4.57 7.40
N ALA A 46 5.93 -4.50 7.08
CA ALA A 46 5.31 -5.48 6.18
C ALA A 46 6.00 -5.51 4.83
N CYS A 47 6.27 -4.36 4.24
CA CYS A 47 6.94 -4.26 2.95
C CYS A 47 8.37 -4.81 3.01
N LYS A 48 9.11 -4.48 4.07
CA LYS A 48 10.47 -5.01 4.24
C LYS A 48 10.45 -6.54 4.34
N LYS A 49 9.50 -7.10 5.10
CA LYS A 49 9.35 -8.55 5.21
C LYS A 49 8.98 -9.19 3.87
N LEU A 50 8.10 -8.56 3.11
CA LEU A 50 7.74 -9.07 1.78
C LEU A 50 8.96 -9.18 0.88
N PHE A 51 9.87 -8.22 0.92
CA PHE A 51 11.11 -8.30 0.17
C PHE A 51 12.07 -9.36 0.72
N GLU A 52 12.32 -9.34 2.02
CA GLU A 52 13.42 -10.13 2.63
C GLU A 52 13.03 -11.54 3.03
N GLU A 53 11.80 -11.72 3.52
CA GLU A 53 11.36 -13.04 4.01
C GLU A 53 10.55 -13.81 2.99
N PHE A 54 9.79 -13.10 2.14
CA PHE A 54 8.95 -13.73 1.13
C PHE A 54 9.54 -13.61 -0.28
N ASN A 55 10.68 -12.98 -0.42
CA ASN A 55 11.43 -12.88 -1.68
C ASN A 55 10.63 -12.23 -2.82
N CYS A 56 9.79 -11.24 -2.48
CA CYS A 56 9.05 -10.52 -3.51
C CYS A 56 9.98 -9.65 -4.35
N ASP A 57 9.72 -9.60 -5.63
CA ASP A 57 10.49 -8.78 -6.59
C ASP A 57 10.01 -7.34 -6.59
N ILE A 58 8.71 -7.14 -6.39
CA ILE A 58 8.08 -5.82 -6.32
C ILE A 58 7.05 -5.84 -5.20
N VAL A 59 6.89 -4.71 -4.52
CA VAL A 59 5.90 -4.58 -3.44
C VAL A 59 5.05 -3.35 -3.68
N VAL A 60 3.74 -3.53 -3.50
CA VAL A 60 2.74 -2.47 -3.54
C VAL A 60 2.24 -2.26 -2.12
N ALA A 61 2.28 -1.03 -1.64
CA ALA A 61 1.75 -0.65 -0.33
C ALA A 61 0.45 0.13 -0.54
N LEU A 62 -0.64 -0.39 0.00
CA LEU A 62 -1.97 0.19 -0.12
C LEU A 62 -2.42 0.72 1.24
N GLY A 63 -2.82 1.98 1.29
CA GLY A 63 -3.29 2.58 2.52
C GLY A 63 -4.54 3.40 2.31
N TRP A 64 -5.42 3.41 3.30
CA TRP A 64 -6.61 4.25 3.32
C TRP A 64 -6.39 5.35 4.34
N VAL A 65 -6.42 6.60 3.90
CA VAL A 65 -6.22 7.75 4.77
C VAL A 65 -7.58 8.37 5.10
N GLY A 66 -7.94 8.34 6.38
CA GLY A 66 -9.18 8.91 6.86
C GLY A 66 -9.22 10.43 6.69
N LYS A 67 -10.36 11.02 7.01
CA LYS A 67 -10.63 12.44 6.74
C LYS A 67 -10.06 13.39 7.78
N GLU A 68 -9.59 12.90 8.94
CA GLU A 68 -9.08 13.74 10.00
C GLU A 68 -7.64 14.18 9.73
N ASP A 69 -7.26 15.35 10.29
CA ASP A 69 -5.91 15.87 10.12
C ASP A 69 -4.85 14.90 10.63
N ILE A 70 -5.15 14.20 11.74
CA ILE A 70 -4.23 13.21 12.28
C ILE A 70 -4.01 12.05 11.32
N ASP A 71 -5.02 11.70 10.54
CA ASP A 71 -4.89 10.62 9.55
C ASP A 71 -3.89 11.00 8.46
N GLU A 72 -3.94 12.25 8.00
CA GLU A 72 -2.98 12.77 7.01
C GLU A 72 -1.56 12.77 7.57
N LEU A 73 -1.39 13.20 8.83
CA LEU A 73 -0.08 13.19 9.48
C LEU A 73 0.46 11.78 9.60
N CYS A 74 -0.36 10.84 10.03
CA CYS A 74 0.04 9.43 10.15
C CYS A 74 0.42 8.83 8.78
N ALA A 75 -0.30 9.20 7.72
CA ALA A 75 0.05 8.76 6.37
C ALA A 75 1.42 9.30 5.94
N HIS A 76 1.72 10.55 6.27
CA HIS A 76 3.02 11.15 6.00
C HIS A 76 4.14 10.40 6.73
N GLU A 77 3.94 10.10 8.01
CA GLU A 77 4.92 9.32 8.77
C GLU A 77 5.12 7.92 8.20
N ALA A 78 4.04 7.27 7.77
CA ALA A 78 4.12 5.95 7.14
C ALA A 78 4.92 6.02 5.83
N ASN A 79 4.73 7.07 5.03
CA ASN A 79 5.50 7.27 3.80
C ASN A 79 6.99 7.41 4.09
N LEU A 80 7.36 8.14 5.14
CA LEU A 80 8.77 8.25 5.54
C LEU A 80 9.33 6.88 5.92
N GLY A 81 8.55 6.07 6.65
CA GLY A 81 8.95 4.71 7.01
C GLY A 81 9.10 3.81 5.78
N LEU A 82 8.21 3.95 4.80
CA LEU A 82 8.30 3.21 3.55
C LEU A 82 9.55 3.59 2.76
N ILE A 83 9.92 4.87 2.74
CA ILE A 83 11.16 5.32 2.12
C ILE A 83 12.36 4.67 2.81
N GLN A 84 12.35 4.59 4.13
CA GLN A 84 13.42 3.89 4.87
C GLN A 84 13.49 2.42 4.49
N ALA A 85 12.34 1.75 4.38
CA ALA A 85 12.29 0.35 3.96
C ALA A 85 12.87 0.17 2.55
N GLU A 86 12.59 1.10 1.65
CA GLU A 86 13.19 1.11 0.31
C GLU A 86 14.70 1.22 0.37
N LEU A 87 15.21 2.16 1.18
CA LEU A 87 16.65 2.34 1.33
C LEU A 87 17.32 1.11 1.94
N MET A 88 16.68 0.48 2.93
CA MET A 88 17.22 -0.70 3.60
C MET A 88 17.27 -1.94 2.69
N THR A 89 16.33 -2.05 1.78
CA THR A 89 16.23 -3.20 0.87
C THR A 89 16.82 -2.93 -0.50
N ASN A 90 17.16 -1.69 -0.80
CA ASN A 90 17.60 -1.22 -2.12
C ASN A 90 16.58 -1.58 -3.20
N LYS A 91 15.29 -1.41 -2.90
CA LYS A 91 14.18 -1.71 -3.79
C LYS A 91 13.10 -0.66 -3.66
N HIS A 92 12.36 -0.44 -4.74
CA HIS A 92 11.24 0.50 -4.74
C HIS A 92 9.95 -0.15 -4.26
N ILE A 93 9.15 0.62 -3.54
CA ILE A 93 7.80 0.25 -3.14
C ILE A 93 6.83 1.16 -3.89
N LEU A 94 5.84 0.59 -4.56
CA LEU A 94 4.77 1.37 -5.15
C LEU A 94 3.79 1.74 -4.05
N LYS A 95 3.72 3.03 -3.71
CA LYS A 95 2.91 3.54 -2.60
C LYS A 95 1.61 4.11 -3.14
N ILE A 96 0.50 3.49 -2.79
CA ILE A 96 -0.83 3.92 -3.22
C ILE A 96 -1.67 4.20 -1.97
N PHE A 97 -1.77 5.48 -1.60
CA PHE A 97 -2.56 5.92 -0.46
C PHE A 97 -3.78 6.68 -0.96
N PHE A 98 -4.96 6.16 -0.63
CA PHE A 98 -6.22 6.78 -0.98
C PHE A 98 -6.64 7.73 0.13
N HIS A 99 -6.83 9.02 -0.18
CA HIS A 99 -7.17 10.06 0.77
C HIS A 99 -8.65 10.42 0.68
N GLU A 100 -9.42 10.18 1.74
CA GLU A 100 -10.85 10.50 1.77
C GLU A 100 -11.12 11.98 1.49
N ASN A 101 -10.29 12.86 2.03
CA ASN A 101 -10.46 14.31 1.82
C ASN A 101 -10.33 14.70 0.36
N TYR A 102 -9.44 14.03 -0.38
CA TYR A 102 -9.25 14.32 -1.80
C TYR A 102 -10.46 13.86 -2.61
N LEU A 103 -11.10 12.78 -2.20
CA LEU A 103 -12.31 12.31 -2.87
C LEU A 103 -13.43 13.33 -2.77
N LYS A 104 -13.63 13.96 -1.60
CA LYS A 104 -14.61 15.04 -1.44
C LYS A 104 -14.30 16.22 -2.34
N THR A 105 -13.04 16.64 -2.37
CA THR A 105 -12.59 17.74 -3.22
C THR A 105 -12.82 17.42 -4.69
N THR A 106 -12.50 16.21 -5.09
CA THR A 106 -12.68 15.74 -6.45
C THR A 106 -14.15 15.77 -6.86
N ASN A 107 -15.04 15.32 -5.99
CA ASN A 107 -16.47 15.35 -6.26
C ASN A 107 -16.99 16.76 -6.47
N HIS A 108 -16.49 17.73 -5.72
CA HIS A 108 -16.91 19.12 -5.87
C HIS A 108 -16.31 19.83 -7.07
N SER A 109 -15.10 19.45 -7.46
CA SER A 109 -14.37 20.17 -8.49
C SER A 109 -14.53 19.55 -9.90
N ILE A 110 -14.79 18.28 -9.99
CA ILE A 110 -14.90 17.58 -11.29
C ILE A 110 -16.36 17.46 -11.72
N LEU A 111 -17.22 17.26 -10.77
CA LEU A 111 -18.65 17.07 -11.05
C LEU A 111 -19.41 18.38 -10.95
#